data_29d5e471f251b79baa58827e095149bc
#
_entry.id   29d5e471f251b79baa58827e095149bc
#
_cell.length_a   1.000
_cell.length_b   1.000
_cell.length_c   1.000
_cell.angle_alpha   90.00
_cell.angle_beta   90.00
_cell.angle_gamma   90.00
#
_symmetry.space_group_name_H-M   'P 1'
#
loop_
_entity.id
_entity.type
_entity.pdbx_description
1 polymer ?
#
loop_
_entity_poly.entity_id
_entity_poly.type
_entity_poly.pdbx_seq_one_letter_code
_entity_poly.pdbx_strand_id
1 'polypeptide(L)'
;MKAIIIGDIVGKPGRSVLSETLKRLKDRYEAEFVVANAENAAAGAGVIPRVGEEILSAGVDVMTSGNHIYDKKEVIQYIEKEPRLLRPANYAPETPGRGLWLGSTDSGTPVAVINLQGRIFMPPSDCQFRTADRLISEIGARASVIIVDHHAEATSEKYALGRYLDGRVSVVVGTHTHVQTADEQVLPGGTAYISDLGMTGPHNSIIGVESSLVINRFLRGMPTRFETATGDARLNGIVVEVDERTGKAVSIERLQVKSASS
;
A
#
# COMPACT_ATOMS: atom_id res chain seq x y z
N MET A 1 -5.80 -18.94 0.41
CA MET A 1 -4.68 -18.22 1.05
C MET A 1 -5.17 -17.04 1.87
N LYS A 2 -4.40 -16.65 2.89
CA LYS A 2 -4.65 -15.39 3.60
C LYS A 2 -3.51 -14.41 3.37
N ALA A 3 -3.85 -13.15 3.10
CA ALA A 3 -2.88 -12.09 2.89
C ALA A 3 -3.12 -10.93 3.87
N ILE A 4 -2.03 -10.28 4.32
CA ILE A 4 -2.07 -9.03 5.07
C ILE A 4 -1.67 -7.91 4.10
N ILE A 5 -2.47 -6.84 4.03
CA ILE A 5 -2.16 -5.67 3.23
C ILE A 5 -2.11 -4.47 4.15
N ILE A 6 -0.95 -3.80 4.18
CA ILE A 6 -0.60 -2.77 5.16
C ILE A 6 -0.58 -1.41 4.48
N GLY A 7 -1.21 -0.43 5.11
CA GLY A 7 -1.25 0.95 4.62
C GLY A 7 0.08 1.68 4.76
N ASP A 8 0.08 2.94 4.33
CA ASP A 8 1.25 3.80 4.15
C ASP A 8 2.18 3.81 5.36
N ILE A 9 3.38 3.23 5.23
CA ILE A 9 4.39 3.20 6.29
C ILE A 9 5.03 4.57 6.40
N VAL A 10 4.83 5.25 7.54
CA VAL A 10 5.30 6.62 7.75
C VAL A 10 6.50 6.64 8.71
N GLY A 11 7.67 6.95 8.15
CA GLY A 11 8.90 7.21 8.88
C GLY A 11 9.37 6.06 9.79
N LYS A 12 10.21 6.40 10.78
CA LYS A 12 10.73 5.43 11.76
C LYS A 12 9.62 4.82 12.62
N PRO A 13 8.61 5.57 13.14
CA PRO A 13 7.55 4.97 13.94
C PRO A 13 6.77 3.89 13.19
N GLY A 14 6.48 4.12 11.90
CA GLY A 14 5.80 3.13 11.04
C GLY A 14 6.62 1.86 10.86
N ARG A 15 7.91 1.99 10.55
CA ARG A 15 8.80 0.82 10.43
C ARG A 15 8.98 0.06 11.74
N SER A 16 9.05 0.78 12.88
CA SER A 16 9.19 0.15 14.19
C SER A 16 7.96 -0.69 14.55
N VAL A 17 6.73 -0.14 14.42
CA VAL A 17 5.51 -0.90 14.71
C VAL A 17 5.31 -2.07 13.73
N LEU A 18 5.71 -1.91 12.46
CA LEU A 18 5.71 -3.01 11.48
C LEU A 18 6.59 -4.17 11.97
N SER A 19 7.85 -3.90 12.25
CA SER A 19 8.82 -4.91 12.70
C SER A 19 8.41 -5.58 14.02
N GLU A 20 7.80 -4.82 14.94
CA GLU A 20 7.33 -5.32 16.24
C GLU A 20 6.12 -6.25 16.11
N THR A 21 5.22 -5.99 15.15
CA THR A 21 3.90 -6.63 15.14
C THR A 21 3.70 -7.64 14.03
N LEU A 22 4.36 -7.49 12.87
CA LEU A 22 4.04 -8.24 11.66
C LEU A 22 4.18 -9.76 11.84
N LYS A 23 5.26 -10.22 12.45
CA LYS A 23 5.43 -11.67 12.69
C LYS A 23 4.27 -12.25 13.48
N ARG A 24 3.87 -11.61 14.58
CA ARG A 24 2.73 -12.04 15.41
C ARG A 24 1.41 -12.01 14.64
N LEU A 25 1.23 -11.05 13.74
CA LEU A 25 0.05 -10.97 12.88
C LEU A 25 0.04 -12.10 11.85
N LYS A 26 1.17 -12.37 11.19
CA LYS A 26 1.30 -13.52 10.28
C LYS A 26 0.95 -14.82 10.99
N ASP A 27 1.48 -15.05 12.17
CA ASP A 27 1.22 -16.28 12.96
C ASP A 27 -0.26 -16.34 13.38
N ARG A 28 -0.84 -15.24 13.86
CA ARG A 28 -2.23 -15.18 14.34
C ARG A 28 -3.25 -15.48 13.24
N TYR A 29 -3.04 -14.90 12.06
CA TYR A 29 -3.98 -15.02 10.94
C TYR A 29 -3.58 -16.13 9.96
N GLU A 30 -2.45 -16.79 10.18
CA GLU A 30 -1.87 -17.77 9.24
C GLU A 30 -1.69 -17.15 7.85
N ALA A 31 -1.19 -15.91 7.82
CA ALA A 31 -1.03 -15.17 6.58
C ALA A 31 0.23 -15.60 5.84
N GLU A 32 0.05 -15.96 4.58
CA GLU A 32 1.11 -16.48 3.70
C GLU A 32 1.77 -15.39 2.87
N PHE A 33 1.11 -14.23 2.71
CA PHE A 33 1.59 -13.15 1.85
C PHE A 33 1.33 -11.78 2.46
N VAL A 34 2.28 -10.86 2.31
CA VAL A 34 2.20 -9.51 2.88
C VAL A 34 2.57 -8.47 1.84
N VAL A 35 1.66 -7.52 1.63
CA VAL A 35 1.91 -6.31 0.84
C VAL A 35 1.91 -5.10 1.76
N ALA A 36 2.79 -4.13 1.54
CA ALA A 36 2.82 -2.89 2.32
C ALA A 36 3.13 -1.68 1.44
N ASN A 37 2.44 -0.56 1.65
CA ASN A 37 2.80 0.68 0.99
C ASN A 37 3.96 1.35 1.74
N ALA A 38 5.09 1.54 1.04
CA ALA A 38 6.35 2.02 1.61
C ALA A 38 6.70 3.47 1.24
N GLU A 39 5.84 4.19 0.51
CA GLU A 39 6.22 5.48 -0.09
C GLU A 39 6.67 6.55 0.92
N ASN A 40 6.20 6.49 2.17
CA ASN A 40 6.53 7.45 3.22
C ASN A 40 7.53 6.91 4.25
N ALA A 41 8.15 5.76 4.00
CA ALA A 41 8.96 5.05 4.98
C ALA A 41 10.30 5.74 5.31
N ALA A 42 10.88 6.54 4.40
CA ALA A 42 12.13 7.25 4.62
C ALA A 42 11.88 8.67 5.16
N ALA A 43 11.70 8.79 6.47
CA ALA A 43 11.49 10.07 7.17
C ALA A 43 10.24 10.84 6.68
N GLY A 44 9.17 10.13 6.32
CA GLY A 44 7.87 10.71 5.94
C GLY A 44 7.69 10.93 4.43
N ALA A 45 8.69 10.70 3.59
CA ALA A 45 8.57 10.75 2.15
C ALA A 45 9.68 9.94 1.45
N GLY A 46 9.30 9.14 0.46
CA GLY A 46 10.19 8.33 -0.35
C GLY A 46 10.70 7.06 0.33
N VAL A 47 11.51 6.30 -0.41
CA VAL A 47 12.20 5.09 0.01
C VAL A 47 13.69 5.24 -0.26
N ILE A 48 14.54 4.71 0.62
CA ILE A 48 15.98 4.54 0.37
C ILE A 48 16.34 3.06 0.51
N PRO A 49 17.42 2.57 -0.11
CA PRO A 49 17.75 1.12 -0.14
C PRO A 49 17.69 0.46 1.24
N ARG A 50 18.39 1.04 2.24
CA ARG A 50 18.42 0.52 3.61
C ARG A 50 17.02 0.37 4.22
N VAL A 51 16.11 1.30 3.93
CA VAL A 51 14.73 1.27 4.45
C VAL A 51 13.90 0.21 3.74
N GLY A 52 14.06 0.05 2.42
CA GLY A 52 13.42 -1.02 1.68
C GLY A 52 13.83 -2.41 2.17
N GLU A 53 15.14 -2.60 2.38
CA GLU A 53 15.67 -3.86 2.94
C GLU A 53 15.19 -4.13 4.38
N GLU A 54 15.07 -3.08 5.21
CA GLU A 54 14.49 -3.17 6.56
C GLU A 54 13.04 -3.69 6.51
N ILE A 55 12.20 -3.15 5.61
CA ILE A 55 10.80 -3.54 5.44
C ILE A 55 10.69 -4.99 4.92
N LEU A 56 11.47 -5.37 3.92
CA LEU A 56 11.48 -6.74 3.40
C LEU A 56 11.96 -7.74 4.48
N SER A 57 12.98 -7.36 5.24
CA SER A 57 13.50 -8.21 6.34
C SER A 57 12.50 -8.36 7.49
N ALA A 58 11.57 -7.42 7.66
CA ALA A 58 10.48 -7.55 8.62
C ALA A 58 9.41 -8.58 8.20
N GLY A 59 9.45 -9.08 6.96
CA GLY A 59 8.56 -10.11 6.44
C GLY A 59 7.49 -9.60 5.45
N VAL A 60 7.69 -8.42 4.87
CA VAL A 60 6.89 -7.93 3.73
C VAL A 60 7.39 -8.60 2.45
N ASP A 61 6.48 -9.14 1.64
CA ASP A 61 6.81 -9.82 0.39
C ASP A 61 6.90 -8.85 -0.79
N VAL A 62 5.99 -7.86 -0.85
CA VAL A 62 5.96 -6.83 -1.90
C VAL A 62 5.66 -5.46 -1.31
N MET A 63 6.44 -4.47 -1.72
CA MET A 63 6.22 -3.06 -1.39
C MET A 63 5.54 -2.36 -2.56
N THR A 64 4.43 -1.66 -2.29
CA THR A 64 3.81 -0.68 -3.19
C THR A 64 4.25 0.73 -2.81
N SER A 65 3.89 1.71 -3.61
CA SER A 65 4.20 3.11 -3.37
C SER A 65 3.18 4.05 -4.02
N GLY A 66 3.51 5.33 -4.11
CA GLY A 66 2.67 6.36 -4.72
C GLY A 66 3.51 7.53 -5.23
N ASN A 67 2.97 8.76 -5.06
CA ASN A 67 3.56 9.96 -5.63
C ASN A 67 4.90 10.38 -5.00
N HIS A 68 5.25 9.88 -3.81
CA HIS A 68 6.51 10.18 -3.14
C HIS A 68 7.65 9.21 -3.46
N ILE A 69 7.43 8.22 -4.33
CA ILE A 69 8.42 7.15 -4.58
C ILE A 69 9.79 7.70 -4.99
N TYR A 70 9.84 8.80 -5.75
CA TYR A 70 11.09 9.40 -6.24
C TYR A 70 11.58 10.61 -5.44
N ASP A 71 11.02 10.90 -4.27
CA ASP A 71 11.47 12.00 -3.41
C ASP A 71 12.89 11.81 -2.86
N LYS A 72 13.38 10.57 -2.88
CA LYS A 72 14.78 10.22 -2.55
C LYS A 72 15.51 9.72 -3.79
N LYS A 73 16.57 10.39 -4.19
CA LYS A 73 17.33 10.04 -5.41
C LYS A 73 17.90 8.63 -5.37
N GLU A 74 18.23 8.14 -4.17
CA GLU A 74 18.79 6.82 -3.94
C GLU A 74 17.86 5.68 -4.35
N VAL A 75 16.55 5.94 -4.41
CA VAL A 75 15.56 4.94 -4.84
C VAL A 75 15.73 4.56 -6.30
N ILE A 76 16.19 5.47 -7.16
CA ILE A 76 16.24 5.27 -8.63
C ILE A 76 17.00 4.00 -8.98
N GLN A 77 18.21 3.82 -8.45
CA GLN A 77 19.00 2.63 -8.69
C GLN A 77 18.50 1.39 -7.95
N TYR A 78 17.83 1.60 -6.83
CA TYR A 78 17.32 0.52 -5.99
C TYR A 78 16.07 -0.13 -6.63
N ILE A 79 15.11 0.67 -7.08
CA ILE A 79 13.85 0.18 -7.65
C ILE A 79 14.05 -0.60 -8.98
N GLU A 80 15.14 -0.34 -9.68
CA GLU A 80 15.50 -1.12 -10.89
C GLU A 80 16.00 -2.53 -10.54
N LYS A 81 16.67 -2.67 -9.37
CA LYS A 81 17.29 -3.92 -8.92
C LYS A 81 16.39 -4.74 -7.99
N GLU A 82 15.50 -4.08 -7.23
CA GLU A 82 14.58 -4.75 -6.33
C GLU A 82 13.19 -4.90 -6.96
N PRO A 83 12.88 -6.09 -7.50
CA PRO A 83 11.61 -6.32 -8.22
C PRO A 83 10.39 -6.26 -7.31
N ARG A 84 10.57 -6.34 -5.99
CA ARG A 84 9.50 -6.31 -4.99
C ARG A 84 9.13 -4.89 -4.54
N LEU A 85 9.82 -3.85 -5.04
CA LEU A 85 9.41 -2.46 -4.85
C LEU A 85 8.73 -1.96 -6.13
N LEU A 86 7.44 -1.62 -6.02
CA LEU A 86 6.63 -1.18 -7.14
C LEU A 86 6.42 0.34 -7.10
N ARG A 87 6.48 0.95 -8.28
CA ARG A 87 5.94 2.28 -8.54
C ARG A 87 4.56 2.19 -9.16
N PRO A 88 3.78 3.28 -9.22
CA PRO A 88 2.53 3.25 -9.97
C PRO A 88 2.74 2.85 -11.44
N ALA A 89 1.98 1.85 -11.89
CA ALA A 89 2.10 1.28 -13.23
C ALA A 89 1.67 2.22 -14.35
N ASN A 90 0.85 3.22 -14.00
CA ASN A 90 0.35 4.23 -14.92
C ASN A 90 1.23 5.50 -14.98
N TYR A 91 2.48 5.41 -14.53
CA TYR A 91 3.53 6.39 -14.85
C TYR A 91 4.06 6.17 -16.27
N ALA A 92 4.78 7.15 -16.80
CA ALA A 92 5.41 7.03 -18.12
C ALA A 92 6.25 5.75 -18.24
N PRO A 93 6.26 5.07 -19.39
CA PRO A 93 6.98 3.81 -19.58
C PRO A 93 8.48 3.89 -19.26
N GLU A 94 9.10 5.06 -19.50
CA GLU A 94 10.52 5.32 -19.29
C GLU A 94 10.88 5.53 -17.81
N THR A 95 9.88 5.65 -16.93
CA THR A 95 10.12 5.86 -15.49
C THR A 95 10.76 4.60 -14.89
N PRO A 96 11.87 4.72 -14.14
CA PRO A 96 12.55 3.58 -13.52
C PRO A 96 11.65 2.68 -12.67
N GLY A 97 11.93 1.39 -12.64
CA GLY A 97 11.16 0.41 -11.87
C GLY A 97 9.93 -0.12 -12.61
N ARG A 98 9.09 -0.84 -11.90
CA ARG A 98 7.92 -1.55 -12.45
C ARG A 98 6.68 -1.32 -11.60
N GLY A 99 5.49 -1.49 -12.18
CA GLY A 99 4.22 -1.33 -11.47
C GLY A 99 3.44 -2.64 -11.32
N LEU A 100 4.03 -3.75 -11.73
CA LEU A 100 3.50 -5.11 -11.62
C LEU A 100 4.58 -6.03 -11.04
N TRP A 101 4.22 -6.79 -10.02
CA TRP A 101 4.97 -7.93 -9.52
C TRP A 101 4.20 -9.21 -9.80
N LEU A 102 4.91 -10.26 -10.21
CA LEU A 102 4.39 -11.61 -10.42
C LEU A 102 5.30 -12.61 -9.70
N GLY A 103 4.71 -13.47 -8.89
CA GLY A 103 5.43 -14.49 -8.15
C GLY A 103 4.47 -15.48 -7.52
N SER A 104 4.91 -16.12 -6.45
CA SER A 104 4.09 -17.08 -5.68
C SER A 104 4.37 -16.95 -4.19
N THR A 105 3.41 -17.40 -3.38
CA THR A 105 3.64 -17.63 -1.95
C THR A 105 4.60 -18.79 -1.73
N ASP A 106 5.05 -18.98 -0.49
CA ASP A 106 5.86 -20.14 -0.10
C ASP A 106 5.12 -21.48 -0.32
N SER A 107 3.79 -21.47 -0.23
CA SER A 107 2.92 -22.63 -0.52
C SER A 107 2.75 -22.89 -2.02
N GLY A 108 3.22 -21.97 -2.89
CA GLY A 108 3.17 -22.11 -4.35
C GLY A 108 1.95 -21.44 -5.01
N THR A 109 1.10 -20.72 -4.27
CA THR A 109 -0.04 -19.99 -4.85
C THR A 109 0.44 -18.83 -5.72
N PRO A 110 0.09 -18.77 -7.03
CA PRO A 110 0.51 -17.69 -7.92
C PRO A 110 -0.20 -16.37 -7.57
N VAL A 111 0.58 -15.32 -7.32
CA VAL A 111 0.09 -13.99 -6.92
C VAL A 111 0.62 -12.91 -7.86
N ALA A 112 -0.24 -11.94 -8.18
CA ALA A 112 0.12 -10.69 -8.83
C ALA A 112 -0.18 -9.51 -7.90
N VAL A 113 0.71 -8.52 -7.86
CA VAL A 113 0.49 -7.24 -7.19
C VAL A 113 0.61 -6.12 -8.21
N ILE A 114 -0.41 -5.29 -8.32
CA ILE A 114 -0.47 -4.10 -9.18
C ILE A 114 -0.49 -2.86 -8.31
N ASN A 115 0.37 -1.90 -8.60
CA ASN A 115 0.34 -0.58 -8.00
C ASN A 115 -0.17 0.44 -9.02
N LEU A 116 -1.17 1.24 -8.67
CA LEU A 116 -1.76 2.28 -9.51
C LEU A 116 -1.85 3.60 -8.77
N GLN A 117 -1.78 4.72 -9.49
CA GLN A 117 -2.04 6.05 -8.96
C GLN A 117 -3.33 6.63 -9.51
N GLY A 118 -4.09 7.32 -8.65
CA GLY A 118 -5.22 8.15 -9.06
C GLY A 118 -4.78 9.40 -9.83
N ARG A 119 -5.74 10.12 -10.38
CA ARG A 119 -5.52 11.33 -11.19
C ARG A 119 -6.14 12.59 -10.59
N ILE A 120 -7.20 12.41 -9.76
CA ILE A 120 -7.92 13.55 -9.16
C ILE A 120 -7.09 14.06 -7.98
N PHE A 121 -6.64 15.31 -8.05
CA PHE A 121 -5.74 15.97 -7.08
C PHE A 121 -4.37 15.30 -6.92
N MET A 122 -3.97 14.48 -7.89
CA MET A 122 -2.69 13.78 -7.91
C MET A 122 -1.81 14.28 -9.07
N PRO A 123 -0.49 14.05 -9.03
CA PRO A 123 0.37 14.34 -10.17
C PRO A 123 -0.13 13.67 -11.45
N PRO A 124 0.10 14.28 -12.64
CA PRO A 124 -0.34 13.70 -13.92
C PRO A 124 0.18 12.28 -14.13
N SER A 125 -0.70 11.40 -14.56
CA SER A 125 -0.41 10.00 -14.90
C SER A 125 -1.37 9.49 -15.96
N ASP A 126 -1.06 8.34 -16.57
CA ASP A 126 -1.98 7.68 -17.48
C ASP A 126 -3.25 7.18 -16.76
N CYS A 127 -4.27 6.79 -17.55
CA CYS A 127 -5.53 6.31 -17.01
C CYS A 127 -5.35 4.97 -16.27
N GLN A 128 -5.57 4.98 -14.96
CA GLN A 128 -5.46 3.79 -14.11
C GLN A 128 -6.41 2.66 -14.50
N PHE A 129 -7.60 2.96 -15.03
CA PHE A 129 -8.55 1.96 -15.51
C PHE A 129 -8.03 1.20 -16.72
N ARG A 130 -7.51 1.92 -17.73
CA ARG A 130 -6.92 1.32 -18.93
C ARG A 130 -5.62 0.58 -18.62
N THR A 131 -4.83 1.11 -17.69
CA THR A 131 -3.61 0.44 -17.23
C THR A 131 -3.94 -0.86 -16.51
N ALA A 132 -4.97 -0.87 -15.65
CA ALA A 132 -5.46 -2.09 -15.01
C ALA A 132 -5.91 -3.13 -16.04
N ASP A 133 -6.72 -2.73 -17.04
CA ASP A 133 -7.17 -3.63 -18.12
C ASP A 133 -6.00 -4.31 -18.84
N ARG A 134 -5.00 -3.52 -19.21
CA ARG A 134 -3.80 -4.02 -19.89
C ARG A 134 -3.03 -5.00 -19.01
N LEU A 135 -2.82 -4.66 -17.73
CA LEU A 135 -2.06 -5.51 -16.81
C LEU A 135 -2.82 -6.80 -16.47
N ILE A 136 -4.13 -6.73 -16.23
CA ILE A 136 -4.94 -7.94 -15.99
C ILE A 136 -4.92 -8.87 -17.21
N SER A 137 -5.00 -8.31 -18.42
CA SER A 137 -4.83 -9.09 -19.66
C SER A 137 -3.43 -9.69 -19.79
N GLU A 138 -2.40 -8.94 -19.42
CA GLU A 138 -1.00 -9.42 -19.40
C GLU A 138 -0.81 -10.54 -18.37
N ILE A 139 -1.38 -10.42 -17.16
CA ILE A 139 -1.33 -11.45 -16.13
C ILE A 139 -1.96 -12.74 -16.65
N GLY A 140 -3.16 -12.66 -17.22
CA GLY A 140 -3.87 -13.84 -17.75
C GLY A 140 -3.96 -14.97 -16.72
N ALA A 141 -3.55 -16.18 -17.12
CA ALA A 141 -3.56 -17.36 -16.25
C ALA A 141 -2.29 -17.51 -15.35
N ARG A 142 -1.37 -16.53 -15.36
CA ARG A 142 -0.12 -16.62 -14.57
C ARG A 142 -0.31 -16.36 -13.08
N ALA A 143 -1.42 -15.75 -12.67
CA ALA A 143 -1.76 -15.56 -11.26
C ALA A 143 -3.25 -15.78 -11.05
N SER A 144 -3.60 -16.55 -10.01
CA SER A 144 -4.98 -16.73 -9.55
C SER A 144 -5.41 -15.66 -8.57
N VAL A 145 -4.47 -15.09 -7.82
CA VAL A 145 -4.71 -14.01 -6.86
C VAL A 145 -4.11 -12.72 -7.38
N ILE A 146 -4.93 -11.68 -7.52
CA ILE A 146 -4.51 -10.36 -8.00
C ILE A 146 -4.86 -9.31 -6.93
N ILE A 147 -3.84 -8.62 -6.42
CA ILE A 147 -3.96 -7.55 -5.43
C ILE A 147 -3.65 -6.21 -6.11
N VAL A 148 -4.52 -5.23 -5.95
CA VAL A 148 -4.36 -3.88 -6.52
C VAL A 148 -4.27 -2.87 -5.39
N ASP A 149 -3.17 -2.14 -5.27
CA ASP A 149 -3.04 -0.93 -4.46
C ASP A 149 -3.31 0.29 -5.34
N HIS A 150 -4.38 1.01 -5.05
CA HIS A 150 -4.77 2.25 -5.71
C HIS A 150 -4.45 3.45 -4.84
N HIS A 151 -3.27 4.01 -5.05
CA HIS A 151 -2.77 5.18 -4.36
C HIS A 151 -3.44 6.46 -4.91
N ALA A 152 -4.49 6.95 -4.24
CA ALA A 152 -5.34 8.03 -4.77
C ALA A 152 -5.93 8.90 -3.65
N GLU A 153 -6.14 10.20 -3.96
CA GLU A 153 -6.76 11.15 -3.04
C GLU A 153 -8.28 11.00 -3.01
N ALA A 154 -8.94 11.01 -4.17
CA ALA A 154 -10.39 11.13 -4.26
C ALA A 154 -11.12 9.82 -3.95
N THR A 155 -11.99 9.82 -2.94
CA THR A 155 -12.83 8.67 -2.57
C THR A 155 -13.66 8.15 -3.74
N SER A 156 -14.26 9.05 -4.56
CA SER A 156 -15.05 8.65 -5.72
C SER A 156 -14.22 7.89 -6.76
N GLU A 157 -12.96 8.27 -6.96
CA GLU A 157 -12.04 7.59 -7.88
C GLU A 157 -11.66 6.19 -7.37
N LYS A 158 -11.43 6.06 -6.06
CA LYS A 158 -11.19 4.78 -5.40
C LYS A 158 -12.37 3.82 -5.54
N TYR A 159 -13.58 4.30 -5.22
CA TYR A 159 -14.81 3.53 -5.39
C TYR A 159 -15.05 3.11 -6.85
N ALA A 160 -14.85 4.03 -7.79
CA ALA A 160 -15.02 3.75 -9.20
C ALA A 160 -14.09 2.63 -9.67
N LEU A 161 -12.79 2.66 -9.27
CA LEU A 161 -11.85 1.61 -9.64
C LEU A 161 -12.21 0.27 -8.97
N GLY A 162 -12.58 0.27 -7.68
CA GLY A 162 -13.03 -0.93 -6.97
C GLY A 162 -14.21 -1.61 -7.67
N ARG A 163 -15.24 -0.83 -8.03
CA ARG A 163 -16.42 -1.35 -8.77
C ARG A 163 -16.09 -1.79 -10.19
N TYR A 164 -15.18 -1.09 -10.86
CA TYR A 164 -14.74 -1.45 -12.21
C TYR A 164 -13.99 -2.77 -12.28
N LEU A 165 -13.24 -3.08 -11.22
CA LEU A 165 -12.43 -4.29 -11.12
C LEU A 165 -13.14 -5.44 -10.40
N ASP A 166 -14.37 -5.22 -9.92
CA ASP A 166 -15.14 -6.23 -9.19
C ASP A 166 -15.33 -7.53 -9.99
N GLY A 167 -14.91 -8.65 -9.39
CA GLY A 167 -14.92 -9.97 -10.02
C GLY A 167 -13.77 -10.24 -11.00
N ARG A 168 -12.88 -9.25 -11.22
CA ARG A 168 -11.72 -9.37 -12.14
C ARG A 168 -10.39 -9.49 -11.38
N VAL A 169 -10.36 -9.08 -10.11
CA VAL A 169 -9.22 -9.16 -9.21
C VAL A 169 -9.68 -9.63 -7.83
N SER A 170 -8.75 -10.12 -7.02
CA SER A 170 -9.07 -10.61 -5.68
C SER A 170 -9.28 -9.48 -4.68
N VAL A 171 -8.46 -8.42 -4.77
CA VAL A 171 -8.44 -7.34 -3.79
C VAL A 171 -8.15 -6.00 -4.47
N VAL A 172 -8.88 -4.96 -4.09
CA VAL A 172 -8.58 -3.55 -4.39
C VAL A 172 -8.55 -2.79 -3.07
N VAL A 173 -7.40 -2.22 -2.75
CA VAL A 173 -7.23 -1.34 -1.58
C VAL A 173 -6.86 0.07 -2.01
N GLY A 174 -7.31 1.06 -1.26
CA GLY A 174 -6.83 2.43 -1.40
C GLY A 174 -5.75 2.77 -0.38
N THR A 175 -4.87 3.70 -0.75
CA THR A 175 -3.81 4.30 0.09
C THR A 175 -3.76 5.80 -0.15
N HIS A 176 -2.87 6.54 0.46
CA HIS A 176 -2.58 7.97 0.30
C HIS A 176 -3.15 8.88 1.39
N THR A 177 -4.43 8.75 1.78
CA THR A 177 -5.03 9.75 2.69
C THR A 177 -4.58 9.61 4.14
N HIS A 178 -3.94 8.49 4.48
CA HIS A 178 -3.46 8.15 5.83
C HIS A 178 -4.58 7.93 6.87
N VAL A 179 -5.84 8.00 6.47
CA VAL A 179 -6.99 7.79 7.36
C VAL A 179 -7.69 6.50 6.97
N GLN A 180 -7.66 5.50 7.85
CA GLN A 180 -8.31 4.23 7.59
C GLN A 180 -9.84 4.40 7.53
N THR A 181 -10.43 3.98 6.42
CA THR A 181 -11.88 4.00 6.23
C THR A 181 -12.56 2.78 6.83
N ALA A 182 -13.87 2.84 7.04
CA ALA A 182 -14.68 1.78 7.67
C ALA A 182 -15.66 1.16 6.66
N ASP A 183 -15.23 1.02 5.40
CA ASP A 183 -16.05 0.57 4.29
C ASP A 183 -15.57 -0.76 3.69
N GLU A 184 -14.75 -1.50 4.47
CA GLU A 184 -14.28 -2.80 4.06
C GLU A 184 -15.44 -3.76 3.75
N GLN A 185 -15.40 -4.39 2.59
CA GLN A 185 -16.44 -5.27 2.11
C GLN A 185 -15.91 -6.23 1.04
N VAL A 186 -16.59 -7.36 0.88
CA VAL A 186 -16.49 -8.16 -0.34
C VAL A 186 -17.58 -7.69 -1.31
N LEU A 187 -17.18 -7.19 -2.47
CA LEU A 187 -18.07 -6.71 -3.51
C LEU A 187 -18.85 -7.88 -4.15
N PRO A 188 -19.99 -7.62 -4.82
CA PRO A 188 -20.84 -8.66 -5.38
C PRO A 188 -20.16 -9.63 -6.37
N GLY A 189 -19.13 -9.17 -7.10
CA GLY A 189 -18.32 -10.00 -8.00
C GLY A 189 -17.28 -10.86 -7.28
N GLY A 190 -17.04 -10.62 -5.99
CA GLY A 190 -16.09 -11.37 -5.15
C GLY A 190 -14.74 -10.69 -4.96
N THR A 191 -14.62 -9.40 -5.23
CA THR A 191 -13.42 -8.61 -4.92
C THR A 191 -13.50 -8.01 -3.52
N ALA A 192 -12.49 -8.22 -2.68
CA ALA A 192 -12.36 -7.50 -1.41
C ALA A 192 -11.97 -6.04 -1.68
N TYR A 193 -12.62 -5.10 -0.97
CA TYR A 193 -12.44 -3.66 -1.18
C TYR A 193 -12.39 -2.88 0.13
N ILE A 194 -11.52 -1.89 0.19
CA ILE A 194 -11.52 -0.81 1.18
C ILE A 194 -11.03 0.48 0.51
N SER A 195 -11.67 1.63 0.83
CA SER A 195 -11.30 2.93 0.23
C SER A 195 -9.92 3.42 0.66
N ASP A 196 -9.52 3.21 1.90
CA ASP A 196 -8.18 3.56 2.38
C ASP A 196 -7.76 2.68 3.56
N LEU A 197 -6.55 2.13 3.46
CA LEU A 197 -5.94 1.32 4.53
C LEU A 197 -5.50 2.16 5.73
N GLY A 198 -5.39 3.48 5.56
CA GLY A 198 -4.77 4.37 6.53
C GLY A 198 -3.25 4.26 6.60
N MET A 199 -2.62 5.01 7.49
CA MET A 199 -1.18 4.93 7.69
C MET A 199 -0.79 3.91 8.75
N THR A 200 0.36 3.30 8.55
CA THR A 200 1.14 2.58 9.56
C THR A 200 2.20 3.55 10.08
N GLY A 201 1.96 4.13 11.25
CA GLY A 201 2.78 5.24 11.73
C GLY A 201 2.25 5.91 12.99
N PRO A 202 2.73 7.14 13.30
CA PRO A 202 2.37 7.86 14.50
C PRO A 202 0.97 8.48 14.38
N HIS A 203 0.01 8.05 15.21
CA HIS A 203 -1.37 8.53 15.17
C HIS A 203 -1.61 9.79 16.02
N ASN A 204 -0.75 10.08 17.00
CA ASN A 204 -0.77 11.39 17.68
C ASN A 204 -0.10 12.46 16.78
N SER A 205 -0.73 12.74 15.64
CA SER A 205 -0.16 13.56 14.56
C SER A 205 -1.25 14.11 13.64
N ILE A 206 -0.88 14.94 12.68
CA ILE A 206 -1.73 15.23 11.52
C ILE A 206 -1.19 14.42 10.34
N ILE A 207 -1.86 13.30 10.07
CA ILE A 207 -1.50 12.35 9.00
C ILE A 207 -0.01 11.95 8.96
N GLY A 208 0.61 11.79 10.14
CA GLY A 208 2.00 11.37 10.30
C GLY A 208 2.99 12.52 10.56
N VAL A 209 2.55 13.77 10.41
CA VAL A 209 3.38 14.97 10.62
C VAL A 209 3.12 15.56 12.00
N GLU A 210 4.17 16.14 12.62
CA GLU A 210 4.06 16.87 13.88
C GLU A 210 2.98 17.96 13.82
N SER A 211 1.99 17.87 14.71
CA SER A 211 0.76 18.65 14.64
C SER A 211 0.98 20.17 14.67
N SER A 212 1.91 20.63 15.50
CA SER A 212 2.25 22.06 15.63
C SER A 212 2.75 22.67 14.31
N LEU A 213 3.52 21.90 13.53
CA LEU A 213 4.06 22.34 12.23
C LEU A 213 2.96 22.51 11.19
N VAL A 214 2.03 21.55 11.14
CA VAL A 214 0.91 21.58 10.19
C VAL A 214 -0.06 22.71 10.54
N ILE A 215 -0.43 22.84 11.82
CA ILE A 215 -1.31 23.91 12.29
C ILE A 215 -0.71 25.29 11.98
N ASN A 216 0.58 25.50 12.28
CA ASN A 216 1.27 26.75 11.95
C ASN A 216 1.23 27.06 10.45
N ARG A 217 1.42 26.05 9.59
CA ARG A 217 1.35 26.24 8.12
C ARG A 217 -0.06 26.69 7.70
N PHE A 218 -1.11 26.09 8.25
CA PHE A 218 -2.49 26.48 7.92
C PHE A 218 -2.83 27.89 8.43
N LEU A 219 -2.40 28.23 9.65
CA LEU A 219 -2.68 29.54 10.23
C LEU A 219 -1.94 30.68 9.53
N ARG A 220 -0.72 30.44 9.05
CA ARG A 220 0.14 31.49 8.52
C ARG A 220 0.27 31.49 7.01
N GLY A 221 -0.11 30.42 6.32
CA GLY A 221 0.10 30.26 4.87
C GLY A 221 1.58 30.20 4.44
N MET A 222 2.52 30.04 5.38
CA MET A 222 3.95 30.04 5.12
C MET A 222 4.51 28.63 4.94
N PRO A 223 5.47 28.42 4.01
CA PRO A 223 6.16 27.14 3.88
C PRO A 223 6.78 26.71 5.21
N THR A 224 6.56 25.47 5.59
CA THR A 224 7.07 24.90 6.83
C THR A 224 7.71 23.55 6.49
N ARG A 225 8.91 23.30 7.00
CA ARG A 225 9.53 21.98 6.89
C ARG A 225 8.78 21.02 7.82
N PHE A 226 8.22 19.98 7.24
CA PHE A 226 7.53 18.95 8.00
C PHE A 226 8.50 17.94 8.61
N GLU A 227 8.16 17.45 9.79
CA GLU A 227 8.88 16.41 10.50
C GLU A 227 7.88 15.29 10.87
N THR A 228 8.32 14.05 10.78
CA THR A 228 7.50 12.90 11.21
C THR A 228 7.25 12.99 12.71
N ALA A 229 5.99 12.90 13.11
CA ALA A 229 5.62 12.86 14.51
C ALA A 229 6.12 11.58 15.22
N THR A 230 6.03 11.55 16.54
CA THR A 230 6.40 10.41 17.37
C THR A 230 5.24 10.03 18.31
N GLY A 231 5.27 8.81 18.84
CA GLY A 231 4.27 8.32 19.80
C GLY A 231 2.99 7.77 19.14
N ASP A 232 2.23 7.01 19.90
CA ASP A 232 1.01 6.31 19.47
C ASP A 232 1.15 5.64 18.09
N ALA A 233 2.25 4.89 17.90
CA ALA A 233 2.49 4.19 16.64
C ALA A 233 1.51 3.02 16.51
N ARG A 234 0.82 2.97 15.34
CA ARG A 234 -0.13 1.90 15.00
C ARG A 234 0.15 1.35 13.62
N LEU A 235 -0.04 0.04 13.46
CA LEU A 235 -0.13 -0.61 12.16
C LEU A 235 -1.58 -0.63 11.73
N ASN A 236 -1.87 -0.08 10.56
CA ASN A 236 -3.16 -0.16 9.90
C ASN A 236 -3.06 -1.00 8.63
N GLY A 237 -4.12 -1.73 8.33
CA GLY A 237 -4.20 -2.57 7.15
C GLY A 237 -5.47 -3.41 7.15
N ILE A 238 -5.43 -4.49 6.39
CA ILE A 238 -6.47 -5.54 6.35
C ILE A 238 -5.84 -6.92 6.37
N VAL A 239 -6.63 -7.90 6.81
CA VAL A 239 -6.47 -9.31 6.45
C VAL A 239 -7.55 -9.67 5.45
N VAL A 240 -7.17 -10.35 4.39
CA VAL A 240 -8.10 -10.87 3.40
C VAL A 240 -7.87 -12.37 3.21
N GLU A 241 -8.97 -13.12 3.15
CA GLU A 241 -8.96 -14.53 2.76
C GLU A 241 -9.44 -14.65 1.32
N VAL A 242 -8.68 -15.35 0.48
CA VAL A 242 -8.96 -15.55 -0.95
C VAL A 242 -9.03 -17.05 -1.25
N ASP A 243 -10.05 -17.47 -1.97
CA ASP A 243 -10.10 -18.80 -2.58
C ASP A 243 -9.12 -18.82 -3.77
N GLU A 244 -8.02 -19.53 -3.64
CA GLU A 244 -6.93 -19.59 -4.61
C GLU A 244 -7.35 -20.16 -5.97
N ARG A 245 -8.38 -21.02 -5.97
CA ARG A 245 -8.88 -21.64 -7.18
C ARG A 245 -9.70 -20.68 -8.04
N THR A 246 -10.45 -19.78 -7.40
CA THR A 246 -11.34 -18.86 -8.09
C THR A 246 -10.81 -17.44 -8.15
N GLY A 247 -9.81 -17.11 -7.31
CA GLY A 247 -9.30 -15.76 -7.12
C GLY A 247 -10.26 -14.84 -6.37
N LYS A 248 -11.39 -15.33 -5.86
CA LYS A 248 -12.40 -14.52 -5.17
C LYS A 248 -12.09 -14.40 -3.69
N ALA A 249 -12.30 -13.20 -3.16
CA ALA A 249 -12.23 -12.98 -1.73
C ALA A 249 -13.39 -13.67 -1.00
N VAL A 250 -13.06 -14.32 0.12
CA VAL A 250 -14.00 -14.98 1.03
C VAL A 250 -14.36 -14.03 2.17
N SER A 251 -13.35 -13.31 2.69
CA SER A 251 -13.54 -12.38 3.80
C SER A 251 -12.51 -11.25 3.74
N ILE A 252 -12.84 -10.15 4.41
CA ILE A 252 -11.97 -9.02 4.66
C ILE A 252 -12.20 -8.51 6.08
N GLU A 253 -11.11 -8.24 6.82
CA GLU A 253 -11.13 -7.71 8.18
C GLU A 253 -10.12 -6.57 8.30
N ARG A 254 -10.54 -5.44 8.86
CA ARG A 254 -9.62 -4.33 9.16
C ARG A 254 -8.68 -4.66 10.31
N LEU A 255 -7.44 -4.26 10.16
CA LEU A 255 -6.43 -4.29 11.21
C LEU A 255 -6.12 -2.87 11.69
N GLN A 256 -6.13 -2.69 13.01
CA GLN A 256 -5.50 -1.57 13.67
C GLN A 256 -4.80 -2.09 14.94
N VAL A 257 -3.48 -2.12 14.91
CA VAL A 257 -2.68 -2.70 15.99
C VAL A 257 -1.72 -1.66 16.56
N LYS A 258 -1.86 -1.37 17.84
CA LYS A 258 -1.00 -0.43 18.55
C LYS A 258 0.33 -1.09 18.92
N SER A 259 1.44 -0.32 18.81
CA SER A 259 2.74 -0.72 19.36
C SER A 259 2.64 -0.94 20.87
N ALA A 260 3.31 -1.98 21.37
CA ALA A 260 3.40 -2.21 22.82
C ALA A 260 4.34 -1.21 23.50
N SER A 261 5.19 -0.54 22.73
CA SER A 261 6.21 0.39 23.21
C SER A 261 5.76 1.86 23.21
N SER A 262 4.50 2.14 22.85
CA SER A 262 3.97 3.52 22.70
C SER A 262 2.97 3.90 23.78
#